data_eb2a6a6dfc436c04c2eddb33cf2fd188
#
_entry.id   eb2a6a6dfc436c04c2eddb33cf2fd188
#
_cell.length_a   1.000
_cell.length_b   1.000
_cell.length_c   1.000
_cell.angle_alpha   90.00
_cell.angle_beta   90.00
_cell.angle_gamma   90.00
#
_symmetry.space_group_name_H-M   'P 1'
#
loop_
_entity.id
_entity.type
_entity.pdbx_description
1 polymer ?
#
loop_
_entity_poly.entity_id
_entity_poly.type
_entity_poly.pdbx_seq_one_letter_code
_entity_poly.pdbx_strand_id
1 'polypeptide(L)'
;RSGTVGGNICLDTRCYWINQSETWRESIDWCHKCDCGTGADCRVIPNQNTLCVATYQADLAPVLMCLDATIHLASPQGKRSMPLCDFFKLDGMTRNILEPGEMVTHITLPEDASDWSGDYQKLRQRESWDFPEAGVAVLWKGGEGDGPSSLRVATTGLESIPSLHSEEAEDALENWSGLETVEILSESIRKAVKPVQNTWFSPSYRRKMVKVLTKRACRKLLVS
;
A
#
# COMPACT_ATOMS: atom_id res chain seq x y z
N ARG A 1 -14.61 -10.36 -12.05
CA ARG A 1 -14.39 -10.99 -10.73
C ARG A 1 -13.49 -12.22 -10.89
N SER A 2 -12.26 -12.02 -11.30
CA SER A 2 -11.32 -13.10 -11.64
C SER A 2 -10.10 -13.16 -10.71
N GLY A 3 -10.00 -12.25 -9.72
CA GLY A 3 -8.91 -12.23 -8.77
C GLY A 3 -9.25 -12.96 -7.47
N THR A 4 -8.24 -13.54 -6.82
CA THR A 4 -8.32 -14.09 -5.47
C THR A 4 -7.73 -13.10 -4.46
N VAL A 5 -8.07 -13.26 -3.18
CA VAL A 5 -7.45 -12.48 -2.08
C VAL A 5 -5.94 -12.68 -2.07
N GLY A 6 -5.47 -13.93 -2.14
CA GLY A 6 -4.04 -14.25 -2.19
C GLY A 6 -3.34 -13.63 -3.40
N GLY A 7 -3.97 -13.69 -4.59
CA GLY A 7 -3.44 -13.07 -5.80
C GLY A 7 -3.36 -11.54 -5.72
N ASN A 8 -4.31 -10.89 -5.01
CA ASN A 8 -4.25 -9.45 -4.76
C ASN A 8 -3.11 -9.09 -3.80
N ILE A 9 -2.97 -9.82 -2.69
CA ILE A 9 -1.89 -9.59 -1.72
C ILE A 9 -0.50 -9.86 -2.34
N CYS A 10 -0.37 -10.90 -3.15
CA CYS A 10 0.87 -11.25 -3.84
C CYS A 10 1.08 -10.51 -5.17
N LEU A 11 0.30 -9.46 -5.43
CA LEU A 11 0.43 -8.68 -6.67
C LEU A 11 1.88 -8.24 -6.89
N ASP A 12 2.36 -8.38 -8.12
CA ASP A 12 3.69 -7.90 -8.46
C ASP A 12 3.73 -6.37 -8.51
N THR A 13 4.87 -5.81 -8.14
CA THR A 13 5.10 -4.37 -8.15
C THR A 13 5.17 -3.83 -9.58
N ARG A 14 4.74 -2.59 -9.76
CA ARG A 14 4.60 -1.94 -11.05
C ARG A 14 5.47 -0.71 -11.18
N CYS A 15 5.99 -0.52 -12.38
CA CYS A 15 6.75 0.67 -12.76
C CYS A 15 6.57 0.90 -14.25
N TYR A 16 6.49 2.14 -14.67
CA TYR A 16 6.39 2.51 -16.07
C TYR A 16 7.44 1.79 -16.95
N TRP A 17 8.66 1.64 -16.42
CA TRP A 17 9.79 1.08 -17.17
C TRP A 17 9.73 -0.44 -17.34
N ILE A 18 9.25 -1.19 -16.35
CA ILE A 18 9.12 -2.65 -16.44
C ILE A 18 7.81 -3.08 -17.12
N ASN A 19 6.74 -2.27 -17.01
CA ASN A 19 5.42 -2.60 -17.54
C ASN A 19 5.28 -2.25 -19.05
N GLN A 20 6.28 -2.59 -19.84
CA GLN A 20 6.35 -2.39 -21.28
C GLN A 20 6.57 -3.74 -21.99
N SER A 21 6.44 -3.74 -23.32
CA SER A 21 6.76 -4.93 -24.12
C SER A 21 8.25 -5.28 -23.99
N GLU A 22 8.58 -6.54 -24.19
CA GLU A 22 9.96 -7.03 -24.16
C GLU A 22 10.84 -6.26 -25.15
N THR A 23 10.41 -6.11 -26.39
CA THR A 23 11.13 -5.35 -27.43
C THR A 23 11.40 -3.89 -27.01
N TRP A 24 10.42 -3.26 -26.35
CA TRP A 24 10.62 -1.89 -25.86
C TRP A 24 11.66 -1.86 -24.72
N ARG A 25 11.58 -2.81 -23.78
CA ARG A 25 12.56 -2.90 -22.67
C ARG A 25 13.96 -3.17 -23.20
N GLU A 26 14.11 -4.03 -24.18
CA GLU A 26 15.37 -4.31 -24.87
C GLU A 26 15.94 -3.04 -25.53
N SER A 27 15.12 -2.26 -26.23
CA SER A 27 15.56 -1.04 -26.93
C SER A 27 16.12 0.05 -26.02
N ILE A 28 15.80 0.01 -24.72
CA ILE A 28 16.34 0.93 -23.69
C ILE A 28 17.42 0.28 -22.83
N ASP A 29 17.94 -0.88 -23.25
CA ASP A 29 18.90 -1.66 -22.45
C ASP A 29 18.37 -2.03 -21.07
N TRP A 30 17.12 -2.47 -21.01
CA TRP A 30 16.42 -2.99 -19.83
C TRP A 30 16.35 -2.01 -18.63
N CYS A 31 15.92 -2.49 -17.48
CA CYS A 31 15.97 -1.80 -16.20
C CYS A 31 16.41 -2.77 -15.10
N HIS A 32 16.67 -2.27 -13.90
CA HIS A 32 17.08 -3.08 -12.76
C HIS A 32 16.16 -4.28 -12.48
N LYS A 33 14.85 -4.11 -12.59
CA LYS A 33 13.83 -5.19 -12.51
C LYS A 33 13.55 -5.78 -13.90
N CYS A 34 14.57 -6.35 -14.56
CA CYS A 34 14.38 -7.00 -15.85
C CYS A 34 14.34 -8.52 -15.73
N ASP A 35 13.69 -9.17 -16.69
CA ASP A 35 13.57 -10.64 -16.75
C ASP A 35 14.89 -11.32 -17.14
N CYS A 36 15.80 -10.58 -17.75
CA CYS A 36 17.07 -11.10 -18.27
C CYS A 36 18.21 -11.13 -17.24
N GLY A 37 18.02 -10.53 -16.06
CA GLY A 37 19.05 -10.51 -15.02
C GLY A 37 20.35 -9.78 -15.40
N THR A 38 20.31 -8.85 -16.36
CA THR A 38 21.53 -8.14 -16.86
C THR A 38 22.13 -7.18 -15.85
N GLY A 39 21.44 -6.90 -14.75
CA GLY A 39 21.91 -5.92 -13.77
C GLY A 39 21.87 -4.47 -14.25
N ALA A 40 21.07 -4.16 -15.28
CA ALA A 40 20.86 -2.81 -15.76
C ALA A 40 20.47 -1.85 -14.65
N ASP A 41 20.83 -0.58 -14.78
CA ASP A 41 20.56 0.45 -13.78
C ASP A 41 19.06 0.76 -13.65
N CYS A 42 18.67 1.24 -12.48
CA CYS A 42 17.29 1.69 -12.26
C CYS A 42 16.99 2.95 -13.06
N ARG A 43 15.99 2.90 -13.95
CA ARG A 43 15.60 4.03 -14.82
C ARG A 43 14.85 5.13 -14.07
N VAL A 44 14.39 4.86 -12.85
CA VAL A 44 13.70 5.84 -11.99
C VAL A 44 14.70 6.58 -11.11
N ILE A 45 15.66 5.85 -10.54
CA ILE A 45 16.74 6.38 -9.71
C ILE A 45 18.06 5.90 -10.32
N PRO A 46 18.64 6.65 -11.26
CA PRO A 46 19.92 6.29 -11.89
C PRO A 46 21.06 6.19 -10.90
N ASN A 47 22.08 5.41 -11.26
CA ASN A 47 23.29 5.16 -10.46
C ASN A 47 23.04 4.42 -9.14
N GLN A 48 21.90 3.72 -9.01
CA GLN A 48 21.70 2.76 -7.94
C GLN A 48 21.05 1.48 -8.53
N ASN A 49 21.58 0.32 -8.18
CA ASN A 49 21.09 -0.99 -8.60
C ASN A 49 20.89 -1.95 -7.42
N THR A 50 20.74 -1.43 -6.22
CA THR A 50 20.56 -2.21 -4.99
C THR A 50 19.12 -2.50 -4.67
N LEU A 51 18.20 -1.57 -5.00
CA LEU A 51 16.77 -1.69 -4.73
C LEU A 51 15.94 -1.31 -5.95
N CYS A 52 14.88 -2.07 -6.19
CA CYS A 52 13.87 -1.70 -7.16
C CYS A 52 12.78 -0.86 -6.50
N VAL A 53 12.46 0.28 -7.09
CA VAL A 53 11.41 1.21 -6.62
C VAL A 53 10.07 1.01 -7.34
N ALA A 54 9.86 -0.13 -7.98
CA ALA A 54 8.56 -0.47 -8.55
C ALA A 54 7.50 -0.51 -7.44
N THR A 55 6.32 0.04 -7.72
CA THR A 55 5.30 0.35 -6.71
C THR A 55 4.36 -0.83 -6.47
N TYR A 56 4.07 -1.15 -5.22
CA TYR A 56 3.01 -2.07 -4.85
C TYR A 56 1.64 -1.38 -5.00
N GLN A 57 0.76 -1.95 -5.81
CA GLN A 57 -0.50 -1.31 -6.21
C GLN A 57 -1.71 -2.23 -6.02
N ALA A 58 -1.82 -2.91 -4.88
CA ALA A 58 -2.99 -3.71 -4.56
C ALA A 58 -3.92 -2.98 -3.57
N ASP A 59 -5.21 -3.26 -3.66
CA ASP A 59 -6.26 -2.57 -2.90
C ASP A 59 -6.49 -3.15 -1.49
N LEU A 60 -6.31 -4.47 -1.31
CA LEU A 60 -6.68 -5.15 -0.07
C LEU A 60 -5.67 -4.97 1.06
N ALA A 61 -4.38 -4.93 0.75
CA ALA A 61 -3.33 -4.90 1.76
C ALA A 61 -3.46 -3.75 2.76
N PRO A 62 -3.69 -2.47 2.38
CA PRO A 62 -3.78 -1.39 3.35
C PRO A 62 -4.94 -1.56 4.32
N VAL A 63 -6.10 -2.06 3.86
CA VAL A 63 -7.25 -2.33 4.74
C VAL A 63 -6.95 -3.48 5.71
N LEU A 64 -6.38 -4.57 5.21
CA LEU A 64 -6.04 -5.73 6.02
C LEU A 64 -4.92 -5.43 7.04
N MET A 65 -3.97 -4.57 6.70
CA MET A 65 -2.95 -4.10 7.64
C MET A 65 -3.57 -3.25 8.76
N CYS A 66 -4.50 -2.36 8.43
CA CYS A 66 -5.26 -1.61 9.43
C CYS A 66 -6.12 -2.52 10.35
N LEU A 67 -6.47 -3.71 9.90
CA LEU A 67 -7.20 -4.71 10.70
C LEU A 67 -6.29 -5.71 11.45
N ASP A 68 -4.98 -5.50 11.50
CA ASP A 68 -3.99 -6.42 12.09
C ASP A 68 -4.12 -7.85 11.57
N ALA A 69 -4.37 -8.00 10.27
CA ALA A 69 -4.54 -9.30 9.65
C ALA A 69 -3.29 -10.17 9.76
N THR A 70 -3.49 -11.46 9.98
CA THR A 70 -2.44 -12.50 9.95
C THR A 70 -2.50 -13.23 8.62
N ILE A 71 -1.35 -13.34 7.94
CA ILE A 71 -1.20 -14.12 6.72
C ILE A 71 -0.66 -15.51 7.03
N HIS A 72 -1.23 -16.54 6.38
CA HIS A 72 -0.84 -17.93 6.55
C HIS A 72 -0.24 -18.48 5.26
N LEU A 73 0.94 -19.06 5.38
CA LEU A 73 1.73 -19.62 4.30
C LEU A 73 1.86 -21.13 4.47
N ALA A 74 1.94 -21.85 3.36
CA ALA A 74 2.22 -23.29 3.36
C ALA A 74 3.19 -23.64 2.23
N SER A 75 4.04 -24.65 2.52
CA SER A 75 4.96 -25.28 1.59
C SER A 75 5.03 -26.78 1.87
N PRO A 76 5.70 -27.59 1.04
CA PRO A 76 5.99 -28.99 1.35
C PRO A 76 6.77 -29.20 2.66
N GLN A 77 7.52 -28.17 3.12
CA GLN A 77 8.33 -28.22 4.33
C GLN A 77 7.54 -27.87 5.60
N GLY A 78 6.35 -27.27 5.47
CA GLY A 78 5.52 -26.92 6.60
C GLY A 78 4.63 -25.72 6.40
N LYS A 79 4.09 -25.22 7.51
CA LYS A 79 3.22 -24.05 7.56
C LYS A 79 3.82 -23.00 8.48
N ARG A 80 3.67 -21.73 8.14
CA ARG A 80 4.02 -20.60 9.00
C ARG A 80 2.98 -19.47 8.87
N SER A 81 2.91 -18.61 9.87
CA SER A 81 2.03 -17.45 9.86
C SER A 81 2.75 -16.25 10.47
N MET A 82 2.32 -15.05 10.11
CA MET A 82 2.87 -13.80 10.61
C MET A 82 1.89 -12.65 10.42
N PRO A 83 2.08 -11.51 11.11
CA PRO A 83 1.36 -10.28 10.79
C PRO A 83 1.53 -9.92 9.30
N LEU A 84 0.47 -9.43 8.67
CA LEU A 84 0.53 -9.10 7.24
C LEU A 84 1.53 -7.97 6.94
N CYS A 85 1.77 -7.05 7.89
CA CYS A 85 2.78 -5.99 7.73
C CYS A 85 4.20 -6.53 7.53
N ASP A 86 4.52 -7.69 8.10
CA ASP A 86 5.84 -8.33 8.00
C ASP A 86 6.04 -9.13 6.71
N PHE A 87 4.97 -9.28 5.92
CA PHE A 87 5.01 -10.05 4.68
C PHE A 87 5.71 -9.32 3.53
N PHE A 88 5.71 -8.00 3.52
CA PHE A 88 6.23 -7.19 2.43
C PHE A 88 7.70 -6.83 2.60
N LYS A 89 8.42 -6.68 1.48
CA LYS A 89 9.81 -6.19 1.44
C LYS A 89 9.88 -4.89 0.68
N LEU A 90 10.64 -3.94 1.22
CA LEU A 90 10.88 -2.64 0.57
C LEU A 90 11.83 -2.78 -0.62
N ASP A 91 11.50 -3.68 -1.52
CA ASP A 91 12.20 -3.90 -2.78
C ASP A 91 11.21 -4.38 -3.84
N GLY A 92 11.05 -3.64 -4.89
CA GLY A 92 10.14 -3.97 -5.97
C GLY A 92 10.47 -5.26 -6.73
N MET A 93 11.68 -5.82 -6.61
CA MET A 93 12.05 -7.13 -7.14
C MET A 93 11.62 -8.25 -6.20
N THR A 94 12.05 -8.16 -4.94
CA THR A 94 11.74 -9.14 -3.89
C THR A 94 10.56 -8.65 -3.04
N ARG A 95 9.46 -8.35 -3.66
CA ARG A 95 8.27 -7.67 -3.11
C ARG A 95 7.70 -8.24 -1.80
N ASN A 96 7.97 -9.52 -1.49
CA ASN A 96 7.49 -10.20 -0.29
C ASN A 96 8.46 -11.30 0.14
N ILE A 97 8.17 -11.95 1.26
CA ILE A 97 9.02 -12.96 1.90
C ILE A 97 8.70 -14.40 1.49
N LEU A 98 7.84 -14.62 0.49
CA LEU A 98 7.56 -15.97 -0.01
C LEU A 98 8.85 -16.63 -0.50
N GLU A 99 9.08 -17.85 -0.05
CA GLU A 99 10.14 -18.71 -0.53
C GLU A 99 9.66 -19.55 -1.73
N PRO A 100 10.57 -20.07 -2.56
CA PRO A 100 10.20 -20.97 -3.64
C PRO A 100 9.37 -22.18 -3.13
N GLY A 101 8.20 -22.39 -3.72
CA GLY A 101 7.28 -23.45 -3.31
C GLY A 101 6.31 -23.07 -2.18
N GLU A 102 6.41 -21.86 -1.61
CA GLU A 102 5.40 -21.37 -0.67
C GLU A 102 4.20 -20.73 -1.38
N MET A 103 3.04 -20.87 -0.77
CA MET A 103 1.81 -20.21 -1.20
C MET A 103 1.03 -19.63 -0.02
N VAL A 104 0.33 -18.52 -0.27
CA VAL A 104 -0.66 -18.00 0.67
C VAL A 104 -1.88 -18.89 0.67
N THR A 105 -2.26 -19.38 1.83
CA THR A 105 -3.42 -20.27 1.99
C THR A 105 -4.66 -19.51 2.40
N HIS A 106 -4.55 -18.63 3.38
CA HIS A 106 -5.65 -17.80 3.87
C HIS A 106 -5.11 -16.61 4.68
N ILE A 107 -6.01 -15.70 5.02
CA ILE A 107 -5.77 -14.57 5.90
C ILE A 107 -6.80 -14.65 7.02
N THR A 108 -6.39 -14.44 8.25
CA THR A 108 -7.27 -14.33 9.40
C THR A 108 -7.30 -12.90 9.92
N LEU A 109 -8.47 -12.49 10.37
CA LEU A 109 -8.66 -11.22 11.06
C LEU A 109 -8.82 -11.48 12.56
N PRO A 110 -8.42 -10.55 13.43
CA PRO A 110 -8.70 -10.65 14.87
C PRO A 110 -10.21 -10.61 15.14
N GLU A 111 -10.62 -11.10 16.30
CA GLU A 111 -12.04 -11.22 16.66
C GLU A 111 -12.74 -9.86 16.69
N ASP A 112 -12.03 -8.81 17.06
CA ASP A 112 -12.51 -7.42 17.14
C ASP A 112 -12.51 -6.67 15.80
N ALA A 113 -12.22 -7.35 14.68
CA ALA A 113 -12.22 -6.74 13.35
C ALA A 113 -13.57 -6.14 12.96
N SER A 114 -14.68 -6.71 13.48
CA SER A 114 -16.05 -6.21 13.26
C SER A 114 -16.34 -4.87 13.95
N ASP A 115 -15.55 -4.49 14.95
CA ASP A 115 -15.73 -3.24 15.71
C ASP A 115 -15.16 -2.02 14.99
N TRP A 116 -14.42 -2.25 13.91
CA TRP A 116 -13.81 -1.19 13.12
C TRP A 116 -14.73 -0.72 12.01
N SER A 117 -14.96 0.59 11.97
CA SER A 117 -15.54 1.27 10.81
C SER A 117 -14.42 1.77 9.91
N GLY A 118 -14.59 1.73 8.60
CA GLY A 118 -13.53 2.08 7.68
C GLY A 118 -13.98 2.61 6.34
N ASP A 119 -13.11 3.36 5.70
CA ASP A 119 -13.27 3.79 4.31
C ASP A 119 -11.94 3.65 3.55
N TYR A 120 -12.03 3.19 2.31
CA TYR A 120 -10.88 3.09 1.40
C TYR A 120 -11.11 4.00 0.20
N GLN A 121 -10.18 4.91 -0.02
CA GLN A 121 -10.19 5.85 -1.12
C GLN A 121 -8.98 5.61 -2.04
N LYS A 122 -9.17 5.70 -3.37
CA LYS A 122 -8.05 5.59 -4.29
C LYS A 122 -8.07 6.60 -5.43
N LEU A 123 -6.90 7.04 -5.83
CA LEU A 123 -6.62 7.70 -7.09
C LEU A 123 -6.35 6.63 -8.15
N ARG A 124 -7.02 6.70 -9.28
CA ARG A 124 -6.86 5.80 -10.44
C ARG A 124 -6.99 6.58 -11.74
N GLN A 125 -6.51 6.02 -12.83
CA GLN A 125 -6.63 6.66 -14.16
C GLN A 125 -8.01 6.43 -14.78
N ARG A 126 -8.57 5.22 -14.60
CA ARG A 126 -9.85 4.80 -15.14
C ARG A 126 -10.88 4.61 -14.02
N GLU A 127 -12.13 4.81 -14.29
CA GLU A 127 -13.20 4.65 -13.29
C GLU A 127 -13.49 3.20 -12.91
N SER A 128 -13.18 2.25 -13.79
CA SER A 128 -13.37 0.83 -13.55
C SER A 128 -12.05 0.06 -13.65
N TRP A 129 -11.91 -1.02 -12.90
CA TRP A 129 -10.83 -2.01 -13.00
C TRP A 129 -9.44 -1.41 -13.19
N ASP A 130 -9.01 -0.60 -12.24
CA ASP A 130 -7.71 0.03 -12.30
C ASP A 130 -6.98 -0.07 -10.96
N PHE A 131 -5.65 -0.13 -11.05
CA PHE A 131 -4.77 -0.14 -9.89
C PHE A 131 -4.71 1.25 -9.24
N PRO A 132 -4.52 1.34 -7.90
CA PRO A 132 -4.32 2.62 -7.25
C PRO A 132 -2.96 3.23 -7.63
N GLU A 133 -2.98 4.44 -8.14
CA GLU A 133 -1.81 5.32 -8.23
C GLU A 133 -1.46 5.94 -6.86
N ALA A 134 -2.45 6.02 -5.98
CA ALA A 134 -2.37 6.25 -4.56
C ALA A 134 -3.65 5.71 -3.92
N GLY A 135 -3.56 4.94 -2.87
CA GLY A 135 -4.68 4.45 -2.09
C GLY A 135 -4.49 4.75 -0.61
N VAL A 136 -5.57 5.06 0.08
CA VAL A 136 -5.58 5.34 1.52
C VAL A 136 -6.72 4.57 2.16
N ALA A 137 -6.41 3.75 3.15
CA ALA A 137 -7.36 3.14 4.07
C ALA A 137 -7.35 3.91 5.39
N VAL A 138 -8.51 4.27 5.90
CA VAL A 138 -8.69 4.84 7.24
C VAL A 138 -9.69 3.98 7.96
N LEU A 139 -9.31 3.46 9.13
CA LEU A 139 -10.17 2.69 10.00
C LEU A 139 -10.15 3.29 11.40
N TRP A 140 -11.29 3.30 12.06
CA TRP A 140 -11.41 3.73 13.45
C TRP A 140 -12.43 2.93 14.25
N LYS A 141 -12.30 2.96 15.59
CA LYS A 141 -13.29 2.46 16.54
C LYS A 141 -13.86 3.60 17.36
N GLY A 142 -15.13 3.46 17.75
CA GLY A 142 -15.85 4.49 18.48
C GLY A 142 -16.20 5.68 17.59
N GLY A 143 -16.77 6.74 18.14
CA GLY A 143 -16.97 7.96 17.39
C GLY A 143 -18.29 8.67 17.57
N GLU A 144 -19.16 8.27 18.48
CA GLU A 144 -20.34 9.08 18.82
C GLU A 144 -19.93 10.19 19.81
N GLY A 145 -19.70 11.37 19.27
CA GLY A 145 -19.52 12.63 20.03
C GLY A 145 -18.07 13.04 20.35
N ASP A 146 -17.25 12.14 20.86
CA ASP A 146 -15.91 12.47 21.38
C ASP A 146 -14.74 12.12 20.44
N GLY A 147 -15.01 11.71 19.21
CA GLY A 147 -14.00 11.24 18.26
C GLY A 147 -13.65 9.75 18.41
N PRO A 148 -12.76 9.22 17.55
CA PRO A 148 -12.40 7.82 17.57
C PRO A 148 -11.59 7.46 18.83
N SER A 149 -11.86 6.29 19.39
CA SER A 149 -11.05 5.70 20.48
C SER A 149 -9.79 5.00 19.93
N SER A 150 -9.78 4.65 18.67
CA SER A 150 -8.65 4.06 17.95
C SER A 150 -8.71 4.49 16.49
N LEU A 151 -7.56 4.78 15.91
CA LEU A 151 -7.41 5.22 14.52
C LEU A 151 -6.24 4.48 13.87
N ARG A 152 -6.44 4.03 12.65
CA ARG A 152 -5.40 3.40 11.83
C ARG A 152 -5.46 3.92 10.41
N VAL A 153 -4.31 4.22 9.85
CA VAL A 153 -4.18 4.71 8.47
C VAL A 153 -3.11 3.91 7.76
N ALA A 154 -3.44 3.43 6.57
CA ALA A 154 -2.46 2.78 5.70
C ALA A 154 -2.57 3.29 4.26
N THR A 155 -1.45 3.27 3.57
CA THR A 155 -1.36 3.72 2.16
C THR A 155 -0.86 2.61 1.25
N THR A 156 -1.20 2.69 -0.04
CA THR A 156 -0.72 1.83 -1.11
C THR A 156 -0.53 2.63 -2.41
N GLY A 157 0.14 2.05 -3.39
CA GLY A 157 0.35 2.70 -4.67
C GLY A 157 1.41 3.80 -4.67
N LEU A 158 2.24 3.91 -3.65
CA LEU A 158 3.20 5.00 -3.47
C LEU A 158 4.65 4.53 -3.41
N GLU A 159 4.90 3.42 -2.73
CA GLU A 159 6.20 2.80 -2.51
C GLU A 159 6.16 1.30 -2.89
N SER A 160 7.26 0.60 -2.76
CA SER A 160 7.33 -0.84 -3.11
C SER A 160 6.56 -1.75 -2.14
N ILE A 161 6.07 -1.20 -1.03
CA ILE A 161 5.22 -1.86 -0.04
C ILE A 161 3.99 -1.00 0.26
N PRO A 162 2.90 -1.57 0.79
CA PRO A 162 1.90 -0.81 1.50
C PRO A 162 2.49 -0.33 2.83
N SER A 163 2.11 0.85 3.30
CA SER A 163 2.68 1.46 4.50
C SER A 163 1.60 1.74 5.53
N LEU A 164 1.81 1.30 6.78
CA LEU A 164 1.00 1.66 7.94
C LEU A 164 1.59 2.93 8.57
N HIS A 165 0.73 3.87 8.95
CA HIS A 165 1.10 5.18 9.52
C HIS A 165 0.68 5.26 10.99
N SER A 166 1.30 4.43 11.83
CA SER A 166 0.95 4.31 13.26
C SER A 166 1.26 5.58 14.04
N GLU A 167 2.44 6.15 13.86
CA GLU A 167 2.87 7.37 14.56
C GLU A 167 1.93 8.55 14.27
N GLU A 168 1.59 8.79 13.00
CA GLU A 168 0.70 9.87 12.60
C GLU A 168 -0.73 9.65 13.10
N ALA A 169 -1.17 8.41 13.19
CA ALA A 169 -2.49 8.08 13.72
C ALA A 169 -2.57 8.23 15.24
N GLU A 170 -1.52 7.84 15.97
CA GLU A 170 -1.40 8.02 17.43
C GLU A 170 -1.36 9.50 17.80
N ASP A 171 -0.51 10.31 17.15
CA ASP A 171 -0.46 11.77 17.34
C ASP A 171 -1.83 12.44 17.11
N ALA A 172 -2.57 11.97 16.11
CA ALA A 172 -3.90 12.48 15.81
C ALA A 172 -4.92 12.11 16.90
N LEU A 173 -4.83 10.92 17.48
CA LEU A 173 -5.71 10.47 18.58
C LEU A 173 -5.48 11.27 19.87
N GLU A 174 -4.23 11.49 20.25
CA GLU A 174 -3.89 12.24 21.45
C GLU A 174 -4.42 13.67 21.46
N ASN A 175 -4.55 14.27 20.28
CA ASN A 175 -4.95 15.66 20.11
C ASN A 175 -6.24 15.81 19.31
N TRP A 176 -7.19 14.87 19.48
CA TRP A 176 -8.39 14.86 18.68
C TRP A 176 -9.29 16.09 18.91
N SER A 177 -9.52 16.86 17.85
CA SER A 177 -10.39 18.06 17.82
C SER A 177 -11.29 18.08 16.57
N GLY A 178 -11.65 16.92 16.06
CA GLY A 178 -12.55 16.78 14.92
C GLY A 178 -11.89 17.15 13.58
N LEU A 179 -12.50 18.06 12.82
CA LEU A 179 -12.03 18.40 11.47
C LEU A 179 -10.63 19.02 11.43
N GLU A 180 -10.21 19.69 12.49
CA GLU A 180 -8.87 20.27 12.59
C GLU A 180 -7.81 19.14 12.65
N THR A 181 -8.05 18.12 13.49
CA THR A 181 -7.18 16.95 13.53
C THR A 181 -7.13 16.22 12.18
N VAL A 182 -8.25 16.10 11.46
CA VAL A 182 -8.27 15.52 10.10
C VAL A 182 -7.37 16.31 9.14
N GLU A 183 -7.32 17.65 9.25
CA GLU A 183 -6.44 18.49 8.43
C GLU A 183 -4.96 18.20 8.75
N ILE A 184 -4.62 18.13 10.05
CA ILE A 184 -3.25 17.88 10.54
C ILE A 184 -2.83 16.47 10.13
N LEU A 185 -3.62 15.43 10.43
CA LEU A 185 -3.37 14.04 10.06
C LEU A 185 -3.12 13.89 8.56
N SER A 186 -4.01 14.45 7.75
CA SER A 186 -3.87 14.35 6.29
C SER A 186 -2.58 15.00 5.77
N GLU A 187 -2.11 16.05 6.40
CA GLU A 187 -0.85 16.70 6.06
C GLU A 187 0.35 15.89 6.54
N SER A 188 0.28 15.26 7.72
CA SER A 188 1.33 14.38 8.24
C SER A 188 1.50 13.15 7.35
N ILE A 189 0.42 12.47 6.97
CA ILE A 189 0.46 11.34 6.01
C ILE A 189 1.06 11.80 4.66
N ARG A 190 0.67 12.98 4.14
CA ARG A 190 1.26 13.55 2.92
C ARG A 190 2.77 13.72 3.01
N LYS A 191 3.29 14.10 4.18
CA LYS A 191 4.73 14.28 4.41
C LYS A 191 5.47 12.95 4.56
N ALA A 192 4.84 11.96 5.18
CA ALA A 192 5.42 10.64 5.43
C ALA A 192 5.69 9.85 4.14
N VAL A 193 4.77 9.90 3.16
CA VAL A 193 4.88 9.12 1.92
C VAL A 193 5.95 9.64 0.96
N LYS A 194 6.67 8.72 0.29
CA LYS A 194 7.82 9.01 -0.57
C LYS A 194 7.67 8.43 -1.99
N PRO A 195 6.61 8.78 -2.74
CA PRO A 195 6.47 8.32 -4.11
C PRO A 195 7.60 8.87 -5.00
N VAL A 196 8.03 8.08 -5.97
CA VAL A 196 8.99 8.44 -7.01
C VAL A 196 8.32 8.47 -8.39
N GLN A 197 9.00 8.97 -9.43
CA GLN A 197 8.43 9.05 -10.79
C GLN A 197 8.50 7.68 -11.49
N ASN A 198 7.69 6.74 -11.04
CA ASN A 198 7.62 5.37 -11.54
C ASN A 198 6.26 4.97 -12.13
N THR A 199 5.30 5.89 -12.10
CA THR A 199 3.95 5.74 -12.66
C THR A 199 3.53 7.00 -13.41
N TRP A 200 2.29 7.05 -13.92
CA TRP A 200 1.81 8.13 -14.78
C TRP A 200 1.70 9.48 -14.07
N PHE A 201 1.23 9.49 -12.82
CA PHE A 201 1.10 10.73 -12.07
C PHE A 201 2.41 11.12 -11.37
N SER A 202 2.68 12.41 -11.35
CA SER A 202 3.89 12.93 -10.70
C SER A 202 3.90 12.65 -9.19
N PRO A 203 5.07 12.49 -8.57
CA PRO A 203 5.20 12.29 -7.13
C PRO A 203 4.52 13.39 -6.31
N SER A 204 4.64 14.64 -6.73
CA SER A 204 4.01 15.79 -6.06
C SER A 204 2.48 15.72 -6.12
N TYR A 205 1.92 15.34 -7.25
CA TYR A 205 0.48 15.15 -7.39
C TYR A 205 -0.04 13.99 -6.55
N ARG A 206 0.66 12.83 -6.57
CA ARG A 206 0.30 11.67 -5.76
C ARG A 206 0.32 12.00 -4.26
N ARG A 207 1.35 12.72 -3.76
CA ARG A 207 1.36 13.25 -2.38
C ARG A 207 0.17 14.17 -2.08
N LYS A 208 -0.13 15.10 -2.98
CA LYS A 208 -1.30 15.98 -2.82
C LYS A 208 -2.60 15.18 -2.74
N MET A 209 -2.72 14.14 -3.56
CA MET A 209 -3.91 13.29 -3.57
C MET A 209 -4.03 12.43 -2.31
N VAL A 210 -2.92 11.94 -1.74
CA VAL A 210 -2.95 11.24 -0.43
C VAL A 210 -3.61 12.13 0.62
N LYS A 211 -3.23 13.41 0.73
CA LYS A 211 -3.89 14.37 1.63
C LYS A 211 -5.40 14.46 1.37
N VAL A 212 -5.81 14.58 0.11
CA VAL A 212 -7.22 14.68 -0.27
C VAL A 212 -7.99 13.39 0.06
N LEU A 213 -7.41 12.23 -0.23
CA LEU A 213 -8.02 10.93 0.02
C LEU A 213 -8.18 10.66 1.52
N THR A 214 -7.16 10.95 2.33
CA THR A 214 -7.22 10.86 3.79
C THR A 214 -8.37 11.70 4.35
N LYS A 215 -8.47 12.97 3.92
CA LYS A 215 -9.57 13.84 4.35
C LYS A 215 -10.95 13.30 3.96
N ARG A 216 -11.08 12.76 2.74
CA ARG A 216 -12.37 12.20 2.27
C ARG A 216 -12.76 10.98 3.09
N ALA A 217 -11.82 10.08 3.35
CA ALA A 217 -12.07 8.90 4.17
C ALA A 217 -12.49 9.29 5.60
N CYS A 218 -11.73 10.15 6.28
CA CYS A 218 -12.06 10.60 7.62
C CYS A 218 -13.43 11.32 7.69
N ARG A 219 -13.71 12.23 6.72
CA ARG A 219 -15.01 12.94 6.70
C ARG A 219 -16.19 12.02 6.50
N LYS A 220 -16.04 10.96 5.71
CA LYS A 220 -17.10 9.98 5.52
C LYS A 220 -17.40 9.23 6.80
N LEU A 221 -16.35 8.88 7.56
CA LEU A 221 -16.48 8.21 8.85
C LEU A 221 -17.09 9.14 9.95
N LEU A 222 -16.85 10.45 9.88
CA LEU A 222 -17.43 11.44 10.81
C LEU A 222 -18.95 11.62 10.64
N VAL A 223 -19.53 11.23 9.51
CA VAL A 223 -20.96 11.37 9.21
C VAL A 223 -21.69 10.04 9.13
N SER A 224 -21.02 8.92 9.33
CA SER A 224 -21.60 7.57 9.33
C SER A 224 -22.02 7.15 10.71
#